data_25744b44654d9d9c1801a21cb0936a6a
#
_entry.id   25744b44654d9d9c1801a21cb0936a6a
#
_cell.length_a   1.000
_cell.length_b   1.000
_cell.length_c   1.000
_cell.angle_alpha   90.00
_cell.angle_beta   90.00
_cell.angle_gamma   90.00
#
_symmetry.space_group_name_H-M   'P 1'
#
loop_
_entity.id
_entity.type
_entity.pdbx_description
1 polymer ?
#
loop_
_entity_poly.entity_id
_entity_poly.type
_entity_poly.pdbx_seq_one_letter_code
_entity_poly.pdbx_strand_id
1 'polypeptide(L)'
;MSTETKKEKKLRNYKIKKALLISGIALLAVQLVATVVFMVILSKVRIVPKDYVIMIDVLLVLILTVVTITQRWVLPGIITKIISLLLSVVLIVGSVYLNVTYGAFKKATDINYTTTCLNVYVRADSKYEKLEDVKSEEFGIMKSLDRENTDEVVNKIQTEIDTTIKTKEYDDVQSLVKALYDKEINVIILGTSHLGILDSLDEFKDFKTFTKVIASYEMKKDIKNDDKKDDDYLNSDNVVTLYLSGIDVDGPPTENRNSDVNIIMTLNTSTGQILLLNTPRDYYVPTSVSNGEPDKLTHAGCYGIDCSVETLEMLYGINIDYYIKLNFTGFKSIIDSLHGVDVYSEFEFTSQNVKGYHFVQGYNHMDGEAALVFSRERYSFPTGDNQRGKNQMAVVNAVVKKLASSELLKNYTEVLDSISSSMVTDMSMDEIARLVDIQLKKNISWDIIQFAVTGSNGNLPCYSLKSPNYVMIPDDAVVEQAKTYLKKIHDNERVVIE
;
A
#
# COMPACT_ATOMS: atom_id res chain seq x y z
N MET A 1 73.50 24.34 -10.13
CA MET A 1 72.58 23.82 -9.11
C MET A 1 72.74 24.64 -7.85
N SER A 2 71.74 25.47 -7.53
CA SER A 2 71.79 26.37 -6.33
C SER A 2 71.69 25.50 -5.08
N THR A 3 72.75 25.58 -4.21
CA THR A 3 72.77 24.93 -2.89
C THR A 3 71.83 25.68 -1.97
N GLU A 4 70.64 25.17 -1.76
CA GLU A 4 69.67 25.72 -0.78
C GLU A 4 70.29 25.75 0.61
N THR A 5 70.35 26.97 1.27
CA THR A 5 70.92 27.10 2.59
C THR A 5 70.12 26.39 3.67
N LYS A 6 70.74 25.89 4.75
CA LYS A 6 70.05 25.21 5.88
C LYS A 6 68.84 26.03 6.41
N LYS A 7 68.93 27.36 6.32
CA LYS A 7 67.89 28.31 6.81
C LYS A 7 66.70 28.34 5.88
N GLU A 8 66.91 28.32 4.57
CA GLU A 8 65.82 28.24 3.53
C GLU A 8 65.09 26.93 3.61
N LYS A 9 65.79 25.81 3.74
CA LYS A 9 65.19 24.48 3.93
C LYS A 9 64.30 24.37 5.18
N LYS A 10 64.73 25.00 6.30
CA LYS A 10 63.96 25.05 7.55
C LYS A 10 62.73 25.93 7.43
N LEU A 11 62.82 27.06 6.73
CA LEU A 11 61.69 27.96 6.47
C LEU A 11 60.68 27.32 5.51
N ARG A 12 61.12 26.64 4.47
CA ARG A 12 60.27 25.87 3.54
C ARG A 12 59.53 24.77 4.26
N ASN A 13 60.20 23.97 5.08
CA ASN A 13 59.56 22.92 5.88
C ASN A 13 58.56 23.49 6.89
N TYR A 14 58.80 24.63 7.49
CA TYR A 14 57.85 25.30 8.36
C TYR A 14 56.59 25.76 7.61
N LYS A 15 56.76 26.39 6.44
CA LYS A 15 55.63 26.80 5.58
C LYS A 15 54.79 25.62 5.13
N ILE A 16 55.43 24.50 4.72
CA ILE A 16 54.73 23.26 4.32
C ILE A 16 53.95 22.70 5.52
N LYS A 17 54.54 22.58 6.70
CA LYS A 17 53.86 22.10 7.91
C LYS A 17 52.66 22.96 8.27
N LYS A 18 52.79 24.30 8.19
CA LYS A 18 51.72 25.24 8.47
C LYS A 18 50.58 25.13 7.44
N ALA A 19 50.89 25.01 6.15
CA ALA A 19 49.90 24.81 5.10
C ALA A 19 49.14 23.46 5.26
N LEU A 20 49.89 22.40 5.59
CA LEU A 20 49.30 21.09 5.89
C LEU A 20 48.38 21.13 7.11
N LEU A 21 48.72 21.86 8.14
CA LEU A 21 47.87 21.99 9.32
C LEU A 21 46.58 22.76 9.00
N ILE A 22 46.67 23.89 8.30
CA ILE A 22 45.52 24.71 7.92
C ILE A 22 44.57 23.88 7.03
N SER A 23 45.10 23.20 6.01
CA SER A 23 44.28 22.31 5.16
C SER A 23 43.64 21.15 5.93
N GLY A 24 44.35 20.61 6.94
CA GLY A 24 43.83 19.57 7.81
C GLY A 24 42.66 20.05 8.68
N ILE A 25 42.76 21.25 9.25
CA ILE A 25 41.68 21.85 10.06
C ILE A 25 40.43 22.09 9.17
N ALA A 26 40.62 22.62 7.95
CA ALA A 26 39.52 22.86 7.02
C ALA A 26 38.80 21.54 6.64
N LEU A 27 39.54 20.47 6.31
CA LEU A 27 38.95 19.15 5.99
C LEU A 27 38.26 18.51 7.20
N LEU A 28 38.82 18.65 8.40
CA LEU A 28 38.22 18.20 9.65
C LEU A 28 36.86 18.89 9.91
N ALA A 29 36.78 20.21 9.65
CA ALA A 29 35.51 20.93 9.79
C ALA A 29 34.45 20.41 8.81
N VAL A 30 34.85 20.18 7.54
CA VAL A 30 33.93 19.58 6.54
C VAL A 30 33.49 18.19 6.94
N GLN A 31 34.42 17.33 7.37
CA GLN A 31 34.11 15.99 7.83
C GLN A 31 33.19 16.00 9.06
N LEU A 32 33.45 16.86 10.03
CA LEU A 32 32.60 16.99 11.22
C LEU A 32 31.15 17.35 10.83
N VAL A 33 30.99 18.38 9.99
CA VAL A 33 29.65 18.77 9.51
C VAL A 33 28.98 17.64 8.76
N ALA A 34 29.67 16.98 7.81
CA ALA A 34 29.14 15.86 7.06
C ALA A 34 28.75 14.69 7.98
N THR A 35 29.56 14.37 8.99
CA THR A 35 29.29 13.34 9.98
C THR A 35 28.05 13.66 10.80
N VAL A 36 27.94 14.87 11.35
CA VAL A 36 26.79 15.28 12.17
C VAL A 36 25.51 15.28 11.33
N VAL A 37 25.55 15.81 10.11
CA VAL A 37 24.40 15.81 9.21
C VAL A 37 23.96 14.36 8.89
N PHE A 38 24.91 13.49 8.57
CA PHE A 38 24.62 12.09 8.29
C PHE A 38 24.00 11.37 9.51
N MET A 39 24.56 11.53 10.71
CA MET A 39 24.04 10.95 11.95
C MET A 39 22.61 11.42 12.24
N VAL A 40 22.33 12.73 12.08
CA VAL A 40 20.98 13.29 12.28
C VAL A 40 19.99 12.74 11.27
N ILE A 41 20.37 12.60 10.00
CA ILE A 41 19.48 12.03 8.97
C ILE A 41 19.29 10.54 9.22
N LEU A 42 20.37 9.80 9.51
CA LEU A 42 20.31 8.37 9.81
C LEU A 42 19.40 8.07 11.01
N SER A 43 19.42 8.91 12.05
CA SER A 43 18.54 8.77 13.21
C SER A 43 17.07 9.10 12.91
N LYS A 44 16.80 9.92 11.88
CA LYS A 44 15.43 10.19 11.39
C LYS A 44 14.88 9.07 10.53
N VAL A 45 15.74 8.39 9.78
CA VAL A 45 15.39 7.26 8.94
C VAL A 45 15.32 6.01 9.82
N ARG A 46 14.24 5.86 10.58
CA ARG A 46 14.04 4.82 11.61
C ARG A 46 13.99 3.38 11.07
N ILE A 47 14.21 3.16 9.79
CA ILE A 47 14.25 1.85 9.12
C ILE A 47 15.51 1.06 9.47
N VAL A 48 16.61 1.74 9.86
CA VAL A 48 17.83 1.07 10.32
C VAL A 48 17.69 0.75 11.80
N PRO A 49 17.87 -0.53 12.22
CA PRO A 49 17.81 -0.90 13.62
C PRO A 49 18.71 -0.04 14.50
N LYS A 50 18.21 0.37 15.68
CA LYS A 50 18.94 1.29 16.60
C LYS A 50 20.36 0.83 16.92
N ASP A 51 20.56 -0.48 17.04
CA ASP A 51 21.87 -1.06 17.36
C ASP A 51 22.89 -0.79 16.23
N TYR A 52 22.48 -0.88 14.96
CA TYR A 52 23.32 -0.56 13.81
C TYR A 52 23.58 0.94 13.70
N VAL A 53 22.58 1.78 13.98
CA VAL A 53 22.75 3.24 14.03
C VAL A 53 23.83 3.61 15.06
N ILE A 54 23.71 3.10 16.29
CA ILE A 54 24.67 3.32 17.36
C ILE A 54 26.08 2.84 16.95
N MET A 55 26.18 1.65 16.34
CA MET A 55 27.44 1.10 15.87
C MET A 55 28.09 2.00 14.80
N ILE A 56 27.31 2.48 13.83
CA ILE A 56 27.78 3.40 12.79
C ILE A 56 28.23 4.73 13.40
N ASP A 57 27.44 5.29 14.32
CA ASP A 57 27.74 6.55 14.98
C ASP A 57 29.06 6.47 15.79
N VAL A 58 29.23 5.40 16.57
CA VAL A 58 30.47 5.15 17.31
C VAL A 58 31.65 5.00 16.36
N LEU A 59 31.49 4.27 15.26
CA LEU A 59 32.54 4.10 14.26
C LEU A 59 32.94 5.45 13.62
N LEU A 60 31.97 6.29 13.25
CA LEU A 60 32.19 7.59 12.65
C LEU A 60 32.94 8.55 13.62
N VAL A 61 32.55 8.57 14.89
CA VAL A 61 33.20 9.33 15.94
C VAL A 61 34.64 8.85 16.16
N LEU A 62 34.88 7.55 16.14
CA LEU A 62 36.17 6.94 16.25
C LEU A 62 37.09 7.32 15.08
N ILE A 63 36.60 7.25 13.85
CA ILE A 63 37.33 7.69 12.64
C ILE A 63 37.68 9.18 12.74
N LEU A 64 36.73 10.04 13.11
CA LEU A 64 36.95 11.49 13.28
C LEU A 64 38.05 11.76 14.33
N THR A 65 38.02 10.99 15.42
CA THR A 65 39.04 11.09 16.48
C THR A 65 40.44 10.71 15.96
N VAL A 66 40.54 9.60 15.24
CA VAL A 66 41.81 9.14 14.63
C VAL A 66 42.33 10.16 13.63
N VAL A 67 41.46 10.67 12.75
CA VAL A 67 41.82 11.73 11.79
C VAL A 67 42.32 12.96 12.50
N THR A 68 41.71 13.39 13.61
CA THR A 68 42.11 14.56 14.40
C THR A 68 43.50 14.38 15.04
N ILE A 69 43.76 13.22 15.66
CA ILE A 69 45.02 12.93 16.32
C ILE A 69 46.16 12.87 15.31
N THR A 70 45.96 12.26 14.17
CA THR A 70 46.99 12.05 13.14
C THR A 70 47.45 13.32 12.43
N GLN A 71 46.69 14.44 12.53
CA GLN A 71 47.12 15.74 12.00
C GLN A 71 48.44 16.25 12.61
N ARG A 72 48.84 15.69 13.75
CA ARG A 72 50.14 16.06 14.41
C ARG A 72 51.37 15.56 13.66
N TRP A 73 51.21 14.51 12.81
CA TRP A 73 52.30 13.89 12.05
C TRP A 73 52.14 14.18 10.55
N VAL A 74 53.26 14.36 9.84
CA VAL A 74 53.24 14.76 8.43
C VAL A 74 52.68 13.62 7.54
N LEU A 75 53.29 12.43 7.59
CA LEU A 75 52.91 11.31 6.69
C LEU A 75 51.55 10.72 7.05
N PRO A 76 51.24 10.34 8.31
CA PRO A 76 49.91 9.91 8.69
C PRO A 76 48.86 10.98 8.44
N GLY A 77 49.16 12.27 8.68
CA GLY A 77 48.24 13.37 8.44
C GLY A 77 47.90 13.58 6.97
N ILE A 78 48.78 13.26 6.02
CA ILE A 78 48.45 13.32 4.59
C ILE A 78 47.49 12.18 4.21
N ILE A 79 47.76 10.96 4.67
CA ILE A 79 46.91 9.78 4.41
C ILE A 79 45.50 9.99 4.96
N THR A 80 45.42 10.45 6.22
CA THR A 80 44.10 10.68 6.86
C THR A 80 43.32 11.84 6.26
N LYS A 81 43.95 12.84 5.63
CA LYS A 81 43.28 13.88 4.87
C LYS A 81 42.57 13.30 3.61
N ILE A 82 43.23 12.40 2.91
CA ILE A 82 42.65 11.73 1.75
C ILE A 82 41.42 10.89 2.21
N ILE A 83 41.59 10.14 3.31
CA ILE A 83 40.47 9.35 3.88
C ILE A 83 39.35 10.29 4.34
N SER A 84 39.67 11.39 5.02
CA SER A 84 38.69 12.38 5.47
C SER A 84 37.89 12.99 4.31
N LEU A 85 38.58 13.33 3.21
CA LEU A 85 37.92 13.87 2.02
C LEU A 85 36.98 12.84 1.38
N LEU A 86 37.45 11.61 1.16
CA LEU A 86 36.65 10.53 0.57
C LEU A 86 35.46 10.21 1.46
N LEU A 87 35.65 10.09 2.78
CA LEU A 87 34.57 9.82 3.73
C LEU A 87 33.55 10.96 3.76
N SER A 88 33.99 12.22 3.71
CA SER A 88 33.07 13.36 3.64
C SER A 88 32.17 13.31 2.41
N VAL A 89 32.74 12.96 1.25
CA VAL A 89 31.94 12.78 0.02
C VAL A 89 30.92 11.65 0.19
N VAL A 90 31.35 10.50 0.72
CA VAL A 90 30.45 9.36 0.96
C VAL A 90 29.33 9.74 1.92
N LEU A 91 29.65 10.45 3.01
CA LEU A 91 28.64 10.88 3.99
C LEU A 91 27.66 11.91 3.42
N ILE A 92 28.13 12.85 2.59
CA ILE A 92 27.25 13.83 1.92
C ILE A 92 26.32 13.12 0.93
N VAL A 93 26.86 12.26 0.06
CA VAL A 93 26.05 11.50 -0.91
C VAL A 93 25.07 10.59 -0.17
N GLY A 94 25.52 9.88 0.88
CA GLY A 94 24.69 9.05 1.73
C GLY A 94 23.58 9.85 2.43
N SER A 95 23.87 11.07 2.90
CA SER A 95 22.86 11.96 3.51
C SER A 95 21.77 12.37 2.53
N VAL A 96 22.16 12.75 1.31
CA VAL A 96 21.20 13.11 0.25
C VAL A 96 20.32 11.92 -0.07
N TYR A 97 20.93 10.75 -0.26
CA TYR A 97 20.23 9.51 -0.57
C TYR A 97 19.24 9.11 0.53
N LEU A 98 19.69 9.06 1.79
CA LEU A 98 18.82 8.77 2.94
C LEU A 98 17.65 9.76 3.07
N ASN A 99 17.90 11.05 2.80
CA ASN A 99 16.86 12.06 2.89
C ASN A 99 15.80 11.91 1.78
N VAL A 100 16.21 11.54 0.57
CA VAL A 100 15.29 11.24 -0.55
C VAL A 100 14.45 10.01 -0.21
N THR A 101 15.07 8.93 0.24
CA THR A 101 14.41 7.69 0.65
C THR A 101 13.43 7.94 1.80
N TYR A 102 13.83 8.70 2.83
CA TYR A 102 12.96 9.10 3.93
C TYR A 102 11.74 9.90 3.43
N GLY A 103 11.95 10.85 2.52
CA GLY A 103 10.88 11.67 1.94
C GLY A 103 9.88 10.85 1.13
N ALA A 104 10.36 9.87 0.34
CA ALA A 104 9.52 8.96 -0.42
C ALA A 104 8.67 8.08 0.52
N PHE A 105 9.30 7.48 1.51
CA PHE A 105 8.62 6.62 2.48
C PHE A 105 7.61 7.38 3.34
N LYS A 106 7.97 8.59 3.78
CA LYS A 106 7.05 9.46 4.52
C LYS A 106 5.79 9.76 3.74
N LYS A 107 5.89 9.97 2.41
CA LYS A 107 4.71 10.18 1.57
C LYS A 107 3.74 8.99 1.58
N ALA A 108 4.23 7.75 1.63
CA ALA A 108 3.39 6.55 1.67
C ALA A 108 2.65 6.39 3.00
N THR A 109 3.32 6.70 4.11
CA THR A 109 2.76 6.57 5.47
C THR A 109 2.00 7.82 5.94
N ASP A 110 2.19 8.97 5.28
CA ASP A 110 1.45 10.21 5.57
C ASP A 110 0.14 10.33 4.76
N ILE A 111 -0.17 9.35 3.88
CA ILE A 111 -1.48 9.31 3.21
C ILE A 111 -2.49 8.75 4.20
N ASN A 112 -3.10 9.65 4.94
CA ASN A 112 -4.12 9.38 5.96
C ASN A 112 -5.53 9.79 5.49
N TYR A 113 -5.76 9.79 4.18
CA TYR A 113 -7.07 10.09 3.61
C TYR A 113 -7.41 9.14 2.46
N THR A 114 -8.71 8.92 2.29
CA THR A 114 -9.27 8.31 1.08
C THR A 114 -9.91 9.38 0.21
N THR A 115 -10.01 9.09 -1.07
CA THR A 115 -10.68 9.96 -2.04
C THR A 115 -11.91 9.28 -2.61
N THR A 116 -13.00 10.02 -2.70
CA THR A 116 -14.21 9.65 -3.44
C THR A 116 -14.49 10.75 -4.46
N CYS A 117 -14.62 10.38 -5.71
CA CYS A 117 -14.97 11.32 -6.76
C CYS A 117 -16.45 11.15 -7.10
N LEU A 118 -17.26 12.20 -6.91
CA LEU A 118 -18.66 12.24 -7.32
C LEU A 118 -18.78 13.04 -8.60
N ASN A 119 -19.37 12.42 -9.61
CA ASN A 119 -19.58 13.02 -10.91
C ASN A 119 -21.06 13.33 -11.13
N VAL A 120 -21.29 14.44 -11.83
CA VAL A 120 -22.60 14.77 -12.39
C VAL A 120 -22.66 14.20 -13.80
N TYR A 121 -23.50 13.19 -13.98
CA TYR A 121 -23.68 12.50 -15.25
C TYR A 121 -24.97 12.93 -15.93
N VAL A 122 -24.89 13.11 -17.23
CA VAL A 122 -26.04 13.27 -18.14
C VAL A 122 -25.88 12.27 -19.29
N ARG A 123 -26.94 12.01 -20.05
CA ARG A 123 -26.82 11.17 -21.25
C ARG A 123 -25.90 11.84 -22.27
N ALA A 124 -25.10 11.05 -22.97
CA ALA A 124 -24.16 11.52 -23.99
C ALA A 124 -24.87 12.22 -25.16
N ASP A 125 -26.10 11.77 -25.49
CA ASP A 125 -26.94 12.36 -26.54
C ASP A 125 -27.69 13.64 -26.11
N SER A 126 -27.56 14.06 -24.84
CA SER A 126 -28.21 15.26 -24.31
C SER A 126 -27.50 16.53 -24.77
N LYS A 127 -28.27 17.64 -24.76
CA LYS A 127 -27.76 18.99 -25.05
C LYS A 127 -26.95 19.62 -23.89
N TYR A 128 -26.91 18.97 -22.72
CA TYR A 128 -26.30 19.53 -21.53
C TYR A 128 -24.76 19.34 -21.58
N GLU A 129 -24.02 20.44 -21.40
CA GLU A 129 -22.53 20.43 -21.44
C GLU A 129 -21.93 20.91 -20.10
N LYS A 130 -22.68 21.59 -19.27
CA LYS A 130 -22.25 22.21 -18.01
C LYS A 130 -23.39 22.29 -17.01
N LEU A 131 -23.05 22.57 -15.74
CA LEU A 131 -24.03 22.62 -14.64
C LEU A 131 -25.16 23.63 -14.86
N GLU A 132 -24.88 24.77 -15.45
CA GLU A 132 -25.90 25.80 -15.71
C GLU A 132 -27.00 25.32 -16.66
N ASP A 133 -26.70 24.37 -17.54
CA ASP A 133 -27.67 23.81 -18.48
C ASP A 133 -28.71 22.94 -17.78
N VAL A 134 -28.38 22.39 -16.60
CA VAL A 134 -29.23 21.47 -15.82
C VAL A 134 -29.82 22.08 -14.55
N LYS A 135 -29.64 23.41 -14.33
CA LYS A 135 -30.08 24.08 -13.10
C LYS A 135 -31.59 24.00 -12.81
N SER A 136 -32.42 23.77 -13.83
CA SER A 136 -33.86 23.58 -13.68
C SER A 136 -34.28 22.11 -13.62
N GLU A 137 -33.37 21.19 -13.82
CA GLU A 137 -33.63 19.76 -13.81
C GLU A 137 -33.70 19.23 -12.37
N GLU A 138 -34.30 18.05 -12.21
CA GLU A 138 -34.26 17.30 -10.97
C GLU A 138 -33.07 16.33 -10.98
N PHE A 139 -32.21 16.43 -9.95
CA PHE A 139 -31.01 15.62 -9.85
C PHE A 139 -31.32 14.30 -9.12
N GLY A 140 -31.05 13.18 -9.77
CA GLY A 140 -31.11 11.87 -9.13
C GLY A 140 -29.93 11.68 -8.19
N ILE A 141 -30.21 11.25 -6.99
CA ILE A 141 -29.23 10.99 -5.95
C ILE A 141 -29.54 9.68 -5.23
N MET A 142 -28.51 9.09 -4.61
CA MET A 142 -28.71 7.94 -3.74
C MET A 142 -29.34 8.36 -2.41
N LYS A 143 -30.28 7.57 -1.89
CA LYS A 143 -30.98 7.86 -0.64
C LYS A 143 -30.09 7.64 0.58
N SER A 144 -29.35 6.54 0.62
CA SER A 144 -28.54 6.12 1.75
C SER A 144 -27.06 5.91 1.41
N LEU A 145 -26.77 5.41 0.20
CA LEU A 145 -25.41 5.12 -0.21
C LEU A 145 -24.64 6.42 -0.45
N ASP A 146 -23.49 6.57 0.22
CA ASP A 146 -22.59 7.73 0.12
C ASP A 146 -23.30 9.08 0.31
N ARG A 147 -24.31 9.10 1.20
CA ARG A 147 -25.21 10.24 1.37
C ARG A 147 -24.48 11.50 1.84
N GLU A 148 -23.55 11.36 2.77
CA GLU A 148 -22.79 12.51 3.31
C GLU A 148 -22.03 13.25 2.21
N ASN A 149 -21.28 12.52 1.39
CA ASN A 149 -20.55 13.12 0.25
C ASN A 149 -21.51 13.66 -0.81
N THR A 150 -22.64 12.99 -1.06
CA THR A 150 -23.66 13.45 -2.02
C THR A 150 -24.26 14.77 -1.58
N ASP A 151 -24.63 14.91 -0.31
CA ASP A 151 -25.20 16.16 0.22
C ASP A 151 -24.18 17.31 0.17
N GLU A 152 -22.90 17.04 0.42
CA GLU A 152 -21.84 18.04 0.27
C GLU A 152 -21.69 18.48 -1.19
N VAL A 153 -21.74 17.55 -2.15
CA VAL A 153 -21.67 17.87 -3.59
C VAL A 153 -22.92 18.66 -4.03
N VAL A 154 -24.11 18.31 -3.57
CA VAL A 154 -25.33 19.09 -3.81
C VAL A 154 -25.15 20.54 -3.34
N ASN A 155 -24.61 20.76 -2.14
CA ASN A 155 -24.33 22.10 -1.61
C ASN A 155 -23.29 22.86 -2.45
N LYS A 156 -22.23 22.18 -2.92
CA LYS A 156 -21.21 22.77 -3.81
C LYS A 156 -21.84 23.19 -5.15
N ILE A 157 -22.65 22.32 -5.76
CA ILE A 157 -23.36 22.62 -7.00
C ILE A 157 -24.26 23.86 -6.82
N GLN A 158 -25.07 23.87 -5.77
CA GLN A 158 -25.98 25.00 -5.48
C GLN A 158 -25.22 26.33 -5.30
N THR A 159 -24.05 26.28 -4.67
CA THR A 159 -23.18 27.45 -4.52
C THR A 159 -22.57 27.89 -5.85
N GLU A 160 -22.16 26.95 -6.70
CA GLU A 160 -21.52 27.24 -7.98
C GLU A 160 -22.47 27.87 -8.98
N ILE A 161 -23.73 27.39 -9.05
CA ILE A 161 -24.74 27.91 -10.00
C ILE A 161 -25.67 28.96 -9.38
N ASP A 162 -25.44 29.36 -8.12
CA ASP A 162 -26.25 30.30 -7.34
C ASP A 162 -27.78 30.00 -7.41
N THR A 163 -28.12 28.71 -7.27
CA THR A 163 -29.49 28.21 -7.40
C THR A 163 -29.73 26.97 -6.59
N THR A 164 -30.84 26.86 -5.87
CA THR A 164 -31.25 25.60 -5.21
C THR A 164 -31.69 24.59 -6.26
N ILE A 165 -31.08 23.42 -6.26
CA ILE A 165 -31.47 22.30 -7.12
C ILE A 165 -32.51 21.42 -6.45
N LYS A 166 -33.36 20.78 -7.26
CA LYS A 166 -34.29 19.75 -6.81
C LYS A 166 -33.58 18.39 -6.86
N THR A 167 -33.86 17.55 -5.89
CA THR A 167 -33.27 16.19 -5.85
C THR A 167 -34.37 15.14 -5.76
N LYS A 168 -34.15 14.00 -6.42
CA LYS A 168 -34.99 12.81 -6.34
C LYS A 168 -34.13 11.63 -5.85
N GLU A 169 -34.59 10.98 -4.79
CA GLU A 169 -33.86 9.91 -4.12
C GLU A 169 -34.19 8.53 -4.74
N TYR A 170 -33.16 7.70 -4.84
CA TYR A 170 -33.24 6.30 -5.30
C TYR A 170 -32.61 5.37 -4.28
N ASP A 171 -33.20 4.18 -4.10
CA ASP A 171 -32.81 3.23 -3.04
C ASP A 171 -31.51 2.47 -3.37
N ASP A 172 -31.16 2.31 -4.65
CA ASP A 172 -29.96 1.60 -5.12
C ASP A 172 -29.40 2.18 -6.42
N VAL A 173 -28.18 1.80 -6.75
CA VAL A 173 -27.42 2.29 -7.91
C VAL A 173 -28.12 1.92 -9.23
N GLN A 174 -28.72 0.71 -9.29
CA GLN A 174 -29.43 0.23 -10.47
C GLN A 174 -30.65 1.09 -10.80
N SER A 175 -31.50 1.36 -9.81
CA SER A 175 -32.70 2.18 -9.99
C SER A 175 -32.37 3.62 -10.38
N LEU A 176 -31.30 4.21 -9.79
CA LEU A 176 -30.80 5.54 -10.13
C LEU A 176 -30.35 5.61 -11.61
N VAL A 177 -29.50 4.69 -12.03
CA VAL A 177 -28.98 4.67 -13.41
C VAL A 177 -30.06 4.30 -14.41
N LYS A 178 -30.95 3.36 -14.06
CA LYS A 178 -32.11 3.01 -14.90
C LYS A 178 -33.00 4.20 -15.18
N ALA A 179 -33.29 5.05 -14.19
CA ALA A 179 -34.09 6.25 -14.38
C ALA A 179 -33.46 7.24 -15.38
N LEU A 180 -32.11 7.31 -15.45
CA LEU A 180 -31.38 8.08 -16.46
C LEU A 180 -31.51 7.47 -17.87
N TYR A 181 -31.41 6.12 -17.96
CA TYR A 181 -31.57 5.39 -19.22
C TYR A 181 -33.00 5.50 -19.77
N ASP A 182 -33.99 5.33 -18.92
CA ASP A 182 -35.40 5.41 -19.27
C ASP A 182 -35.89 6.87 -19.49
N LYS A 183 -35.00 7.86 -19.34
CA LYS A 183 -35.31 9.29 -19.49
C LYS A 183 -36.35 9.84 -18.47
N GLU A 184 -36.51 9.15 -17.36
CA GLU A 184 -37.33 9.64 -16.25
C GLU A 184 -36.66 10.83 -15.56
N ILE A 185 -35.31 10.83 -15.56
CA ILE A 185 -34.48 11.89 -15.03
C ILE A 185 -33.39 12.24 -16.05
N ASN A 186 -32.92 13.48 -16.05
CA ASN A 186 -31.96 13.97 -17.04
C ASN A 186 -30.54 14.07 -16.50
N VAL A 187 -30.36 14.11 -15.19
CA VAL A 187 -29.07 14.29 -14.52
C VAL A 187 -29.02 13.48 -13.24
N ILE A 188 -27.88 12.85 -12.97
CA ILE A 188 -27.63 12.11 -11.75
C ILE A 188 -26.30 12.51 -11.13
N ILE A 189 -26.20 12.39 -9.80
CA ILE A 189 -24.93 12.48 -9.04
C ILE A 189 -24.59 11.06 -8.60
N LEU A 190 -23.42 10.56 -9.02
CA LEU A 190 -22.98 9.22 -8.68
C LEU A 190 -21.47 9.19 -8.42
N GLY A 191 -21.07 8.55 -7.33
CA GLY A 191 -19.68 8.31 -7.00
C GLY A 191 -19.01 7.32 -7.97
N THR A 192 -17.77 7.63 -8.37
CA THR A 192 -16.98 6.72 -9.22
C THR A 192 -16.71 5.38 -8.56
N SER A 193 -16.75 5.31 -7.22
CA SER A 193 -16.63 4.08 -6.43
C SER A 193 -17.72 3.05 -6.77
N HIS A 194 -18.91 3.50 -7.18
CA HIS A 194 -20.04 2.64 -7.49
C HIS A 194 -20.06 2.13 -8.94
N LEU A 195 -19.15 2.62 -9.82
CA LEU A 195 -19.12 2.16 -11.21
C LEU A 195 -18.80 0.68 -11.34
N GLY A 196 -18.00 0.12 -10.42
CA GLY A 196 -17.72 -1.31 -10.38
C GLY A 196 -18.98 -2.19 -10.12
N ILE A 197 -19.99 -1.64 -9.44
CA ILE A 197 -21.28 -2.31 -9.24
C ILE A 197 -22.02 -2.36 -10.58
N LEU A 198 -22.02 -1.26 -11.34
CA LEU A 198 -22.65 -1.19 -12.67
C LEU A 198 -21.97 -2.12 -13.68
N ASP A 199 -20.64 -2.22 -13.64
CA ASP A 199 -19.88 -3.11 -14.54
C ASP A 199 -20.26 -4.60 -14.36
N SER A 200 -20.87 -4.97 -13.22
CA SER A 200 -21.40 -6.30 -12.96
C SER A 200 -22.78 -6.58 -13.58
N LEU A 201 -23.46 -5.54 -14.06
CA LEU A 201 -24.80 -5.61 -14.61
C LEU A 201 -24.77 -5.47 -16.14
N ASP A 202 -25.24 -6.51 -16.83
CA ASP A 202 -25.22 -6.56 -18.31
C ASP A 202 -25.92 -5.35 -18.95
N GLU A 203 -26.98 -4.85 -18.33
CA GLU A 203 -27.78 -3.74 -18.83
C GLU A 203 -27.08 -2.38 -18.80
N PHE A 204 -25.95 -2.24 -18.05
CA PHE A 204 -25.22 -0.97 -17.90
C PHE A 204 -23.73 -1.05 -18.30
N LYS A 205 -23.36 -2.10 -19.03
CA LYS A 205 -21.97 -2.25 -19.54
C LYS A 205 -21.52 -1.09 -20.42
N ASP A 206 -22.45 -0.39 -21.04
CA ASP A 206 -22.22 0.76 -21.90
C ASP A 206 -22.30 2.10 -21.16
N PHE A 207 -22.44 2.12 -19.81
CA PHE A 207 -22.63 3.34 -19.01
C PHE A 207 -21.63 4.44 -19.36
N LYS A 208 -20.35 4.12 -19.52
CA LYS A 208 -19.30 5.08 -19.86
C LYS A 208 -19.44 5.73 -21.24
N THR A 209 -20.09 5.04 -22.18
CA THR A 209 -20.36 5.55 -23.53
C THR A 209 -21.74 6.13 -23.66
N PHE A 210 -22.70 5.68 -22.85
CA PHE A 210 -24.06 6.17 -22.77
C PHE A 210 -24.16 7.52 -22.03
N THR A 211 -23.21 7.81 -21.15
CA THR A 211 -23.19 9.04 -20.34
C THR A 211 -22.01 9.91 -20.65
N LYS A 212 -22.09 11.18 -20.26
CA LYS A 212 -20.97 12.11 -20.17
C LYS A 212 -20.98 12.84 -18.83
N VAL A 213 -19.80 13.21 -18.35
CA VAL A 213 -19.62 13.96 -17.11
C VAL A 213 -19.63 15.45 -17.44
N ILE A 214 -20.46 16.24 -16.75
CA ILE A 214 -20.53 17.69 -16.89
C ILE A 214 -19.93 18.45 -15.72
N ALA A 215 -19.73 17.78 -14.57
CA ALA A 215 -18.97 18.27 -13.42
C ALA A 215 -18.42 17.12 -12.60
N SER A 216 -17.31 17.35 -11.88
CA SER A 216 -16.63 16.35 -11.07
C SER A 216 -16.15 16.97 -9.77
N TYR A 217 -16.41 16.31 -8.65
CA TYR A 217 -16.08 16.77 -7.31
C TYR A 217 -15.29 15.72 -6.58
N GLU A 218 -14.03 16.02 -6.26
CA GLU A 218 -13.19 15.19 -5.41
C GLU A 218 -13.45 15.49 -3.94
N MET A 219 -13.82 14.48 -3.19
CA MET A 219 -14.04 14.50 -1.75
C MET A 219 -12.90 13.76 -1.08
N LYS A 220 -12.28 14.40 -0.09
CA LYS A 220 -11.23 13.79 0.75
C LYS A 220 -11.80 13.52 2.12
N LYS A 221 -11.68 12.29 2.59
CA LYS A 221 -12.04 11.90 3.93
C LYS A 221 -10.78 11.41 4.63
N ASP A 222 -10.46 12.05 5.76
CA ASP A 222 -9.37 11.59 6.60
C ASP A 222 -9.69 10.18 7.12
N ILE A 223 -8.71 9.29 7.01
CA ILE A 223 -8.77 7.97 7.62
C ILE A 223 -8.65 8.21 9.12
N LYS A 224 -9.59 7.72 9.89
CA LYS A 224 -9.52 7.78 11.34
C LYS A 224 -8.33 6.96 11.80
N ASN A 225 -7.21 7.61 12.04
CA ASN A 225 -6.20 7.05 12.91
C ASN A 225 -6.82 7.09 14.33
N ASP A 226 -7.55 6.03 14.69
CA ASP A 226 -7.93 5.88 16.08
C ASP A 226 -6.64 5.90 16.89
N ASP A 227 -6.56 6.81 17.88
CA ASP A 227 -5.47 6.92 18.87
C ASP A 227 -5.30 5.63 19.72
N LYS A 228 -5.82 4.50 19.25
CA LYS A 228 -5.85 3.20 19.93
C LYS A 228 -4.54 2.45 19.91
N LYS A 229 -3.53 2.95 19.20
CA LYS A 229 -2.23 2.27 19.16
C LYS A 229 -1.29 2.97 20.14
N ASP A 230 -1.51 2.71 21.46
CA ASP A 230 -0.49 2.99 22.47
C ASP A 230 0.83 2.36 22.00
N ASP A 231 1.93 3.14 22.06
CA ASP A 231 3.29 2.66 21.76
C ASP A 231 3.67 1.37 22.55
N ASP A 232 2.91 1.03 23.57
CA ASP A 232 3.10 -0.12 24.44
C ASP A 232 2.42 -1.40 23.92
N TYR A 233 1.40 -1.29 23.03
CA TYR A 233 0.68 -2.45 22.48
C TYR A 233 1.61 -3.34 21.61
N LEU A 234 2.50 -2.72 20.85
CA LEU A 234 3.46 -3.41 19.99
C LEU A 234 4.68 -4.00 20.72
N ASN A 235 4.91 -3.60 21.99
CA ASN A 235 6.02 -4.14 22.79
C ASN A 235 5.66 -5.47 23.46
N SER A 236 4.38 -5.83 23.57
CA SER A 236 3.91 -7.02 24.26
C SER A 236 3.55 -8.19 23.34
N ASP A 237 3.13 -7.93 22.08
CA ASP A 237 2.60 -8.97 21.22
C ASP A 237 3.53 -9.31 20.06
N ASN A 238 3.85 -10.61 19.96
CA ASN A 238 4.63 -11.18 18.86
C ASN A 238 3.79 -11.42 17.60
N VAL A 239 2.53 -11.00 17.60
CA VAL A 239 1.55 -11.24 16.54
C VAL A 239 1.12 -9.91 15.92
N VAL A 240 1.04 -9.86 14.60
CA VAL A 240 0.54 -8.71 13.85
C VAL A 240 -0.44 -9.21 12.78
N THR A 241 -1.62 -8.60 12.72
CA THR A 241 -2.66 -8.91 11.75
C THR A 241 -2.83 -7.76 10.75
N LEU A 242 -2.64 -8.05 9.48
CA LEU A 242 -2.71 -7.13 8.36
C LEU A 242 -3.88 -7.49 7.43
N TYR A 243 -4.60 -6.49 6.96
CA TYR A 243 -5.53 -6.66 5.85
C TYR A 243 -4.89 -6.20 4.54
N LEU A 244 -4.80 -7.10 3.56
CA LEU A 244 -4.32 -6.82 2.22
C LEU A 244 -5.53 -6.64 1.29
N SER A 245 -5.72 -5.40 0.81
CA SER A 245 -6.80 -5.01 -0.11
C SER A 245 -6.23 -4.72 -1.49
N GLY A 246 -6.76 -5.39 -2.51
CA GLY A 246 -6.43 -5.12 -3.91
C GLY A 246 -7.62 -4.51 -4.64
N ILE A 247 -7.43 -3.32 -5.23
CA ILE A 247 -8.44 -2.63 -6.03
C ILE A 247 -8.16 -2.78 -7.53
N ASP A 248 -9.22 -3.07 -8.30
CA ASP A 248 -9.16 -3.32 -9.76
C ASP A 248 -9.20 -2.00 -10.56
N VAL A 249 -8.17 -1.16 -10.39
CA VAL A 249 -8.01 0.09 -11.17
C VAL A 249 -6.55 0.44 -11.37
N ASP A 250 -6.28 1.16 -12.46
CA ASP A 250 -5.09 1.98 -12.64
C ASP A 250 -5.42 3.39 -12.12
N GLY A 251 -4.57 3.98 -11.27
CA GLY A 251 -4.79 5.31 -10.72
C GLY A 251 -4.29 5.45 -9.29
N PRO A 252 -4.72 6.49 -8.56
CA PRO A 252 -4.31 6.65 -7.17
C PRO A 252 -4.88 5.54 -6.28
N PRO A 253 -4.06 4.88 -5.44
CA PRO A 253 -4.55 3.85 -4.51
C PRO A 253 -5.45 4.42 -3.40
N THR A 254 -5.55 5.76 -3.28
CA THR A 254 -6.44 6.46 -2.34
C THR A 254 -7.91 6.37 -2.73
N GLU A 255 -8.25 6.13 -4.00
CA GLU A 255 -9.64 6.07 -4.45
C GLU A 255 -10.41 4.91 -3.79
N ASN A 256 -11.65 5.19 -3.37
CA ASN A 256 -12.56 4.16 -2.91
C ASN A 256 -13.10 3.39 -4.12
N ARG A 257 -12.89 2.09 -4.13
CA ARG A 257 -13.27 1.16 -5.21
C ARG A 257 -13.59 -0.21 -4.64
N ASN A 258 -14.17 -1.06 -5.47
CA ASN A 258 -14.32 -2.48 -5.15
C ASN A 258 -13.00 -3.10 -4.70
N SER A 259 -13.01 -3.83 -3.60
CA SER A 259 -11.87 -4.62 -3.15
C SER A 259 -11.96 -6.04 -3.72
N ASP A 260 -11.14 -6.33 -4.72
CA ASP A 260 -11.13 -7.61 -5.43
C ASP A 260 -10.21 -8.65 -4.78
N VAL A 261 -9.31 -8.19 -3.92
CA VAL A 261 -8.45 -9.03 -3.10
C VAL A 261 -8.72 -8.72 -1.64
N ASN A 262 -9.09 -9.73 -0.87
CA ASN A 262 -9.38 -9.61 0.55
C ASN A 262 -8.63 -10.71 1.29
N ILE A 263 -7.38 -10.43 1.67
CA ILE A 263 -6.52 -11.37 2.38
C ILE A 263 -6.18 -10.81 3.75
N ILE A 264 -6.47 -11.56 4.81
CA ILE A 264 -5.95 -11.30 6.15
C ILE A 264 -4.63 -12.05 6.27
N MET A 265 -3.56 -11.34 6.61
CA MET A 265 -2.24 -11.88 6.87
C MET A 265 -1.92 -11.72 8.35
N THR A 266 -1.91 -12.82 9.10
CA THR A 266 -1.52 -12.81 10.51
C THR A 266 -0.14 -13.45 10.65
N LEU A 267 0.83 -12.66 11.10
CA LEU A 267 2.20 -13.11 11.33
C LEU A 267 2.47 -13.24 12.84
N ASN A 268 3.14 -14.33 13.23
CA ASN A 268 3.57 -14.56 14.60
C ASN A 268 5.07 -14.79 14.63
N THR A 269 5.81 -13.84 15.21
CA THR A 269 7.27 -13.85 15.29
C THR A 269 7.84 -14.82 16.32
N SER A 270 7.00 -15.36 17.21
CA SER A 270 7.38 -16.38 18.20
C SER A 270 7.35 -17.78 17.62
N THR A 271 6.30 -18.10 16.83
CA THR A 271 6.15 -19.40 16.19
C THR A 271 6.83 -19.49 14.83
N GLY A 272 7.16 -18.33 14.22
CA GLY A 272 7.68 -18.24 12.85
C GLY A 272 6.63 -18.62 11.80
N GLN A 273 5.33 -18.45 12.09
CA GLN A 273 4.25 -18.75 11.16
C GLN A 273 3.58 -17.48 10.64
N ILE A 274 3.13 -17.56 9.39
CA ILE A 274 2.23 -16.58 8.76
C ILE A 274 1.01 -17.35 8.26
N LEU A 275 -0.19 -16.91 8.65
CA LEU A 275 -1.44 -17.35 8.07
C LEU A 275 -1.91 -16.34 7.03
N LEU A 276 -2.11 -16.78 5.79
CA LEU A 276 -2.81 -16.05 4.75
C LEU A 276 -4.23 -16.60 4.65
N LEU A 277 -5.20 -15.80 5.02
CA LEU A 277 -6.63 -16.13 4.98
C LEU A 277 -7.30 -15.31 3.87
N ASN A 278 -7.71 -15.98 2.79
CA ASN A 278 -8.43 -15.34 1.69
C ASN A 278 -9.95 -15.44 1.88
N THR A 279 -10.62 -14.29 1.76
CA THR A 279 -12.08 -14.19 1.72
C THR A 279 -12.53 -13.80 0.30
N PRO A 280 -13.37 -14.61 -0.38
CA PRO A 280 -13.84 -14.33 -1.73
C PRO A 280 -14.53 -12.96 -1.84
N ARG A 281 -14.28 -12.24 -2.94
CA ARG A 281 -14.84 -10.90 -3.16
C ARG A 281 -16.38 -10.86 -3.15
N ASP A 282 -17.02 -11.93 -3.61
CA ASP A 282 -18.49 -12.04 -3.71
C ASP A 282 -19.11 -12.63 -2.44
N TYR A 283 -18.37 -12.73 -1.33
CA TYR A 283 -18.85 -13.25 -0.05
C TYR A 283 -20.00 -12.39 0.46
N TYR A 284 -21.15 -13.04 0.73
CA TYR A 284 -22.42 -12.38 1.07
C TYR A 284 -22.53 -12.18 2.59
N VAL A 285 -22.13 -11.02 3.04
CA VAL A 285 -22.02 -10.69 4.48
C VAL A 285 -22.55 -9.29 4.77
N PRO A 286 -23.07 -9.02 5.97
CA PRO A 286 -23.36 -7.66 6.40
C PRO A 286 -22.08 -6.85 6.41
N THR A 287 -22.07 -5.70 5.74
CA THR A 287 -20.96 -4.74 5.83
C THR A 287 -21.18 -3.81 7.03
N SER A 288 -20.10 -3.16 7.52
CA SER A 288 -20.20 -2.29 8.70
C SER A 288 -21.17 -1.11 8.51
N VAL A 289 -21.42 -0.70 7.26
CA VAL A 289 -22.33 0.41 6.93
C VAL A 289 -23.74 -0.01 6.55
N SER A 290 -24.02 -1.30 6.43
CA SER A 290 -25.27 -1.82 5.87
C SER A 290 -26.38 -2.08 6.90
N ASN A 291 -26.15 -1.72 8.18
CA ASN A 291 -27.12 -1.94 9.26
C ASN A 291 -27.65 -3.39 9.38
N GLY A 292 -26.78 -4.37 9.06
CA GLY A 292 -27.08 -5.80 9.11
C GLY A 292 -27.66 -6.38 7.82
N GLU A 293 -27.93 -5.58 6.78
CA GLU A 293 -28.29 -6.10 5.46
C GLU A 293 -27.03 -6.67 4.77
N PRO A 294 -27.08 -7.89 4.22
CA PRO A 294 -25.93 -8.45 3.52
C PRO A 294 -25.65 -7.76 2.19
N ASP A 295 -24.35 -7.69 1.86
CA ASP A 295 -23.84 -7.22 0.58
C ASP A 295 -22.67 -8.12 0.15
N LYS A 296 -22.13 -7.93 -1.05
CA LYS A 296 -20.86 -8.53 -1.44
C LYS A 296 -19.71 -7.84 -0.68
N LEU A 297 -18.77 -8.61 -0.17
CA LEU A 297 -17.59 -8.08 0.54
C LEU A 297 -16.84 -7.06 -0.32
N THR A 298 -16.73 -7.26 -1.64
CA THR A 298 -16.06 -6.32 -2.54
C THR A 298 -16.65 -4.92 -2.49
N HIS A 299 -17.95 -4.78 -2.24
CA HIS A 299 -18.64 -3.49 -2.18
C HIS A 299 -18.29 -2.70 -0.93
N ALA A 300 -17.81 -3.34 0.15
CA ALA A 300 -17.30 -2.63 1.33
C ALA A 300 -16.20 -1.63 0.97
N GLY A 301 -15.33 -1.97 -0.02
CA GLY A 301 -14.29 -1.07 -0.52
C GLY A 301 -14.80 0.22 -1.17
N CYS A 302 -16.04 0.23 -1.68
CA CYS A 302 -16.67 1.45 -2.23
C CYS A 302 -16.92 2.51 -1.15
N TYR A 303 -17.12 2.07 0.11
CA TYR A 303 -17.35 2.94 1.28
C TYR A 303 -16.05 3.33 1.99
N GLY A 304 -14.93 2.79 1.56
CA GLY A 304 -13.62 3.04 2.11
C GLY A 304 -12.96 1.81 2.71
N ILE A 305 -11.67 1.94 2.99
CA ILE A 305 -10.87 0.83 3.54
C ILE A 305 -11.34 0.45 4.95
N ASP A 306 -11.77 1.44 5.75
CA ASP A 306 -12.28 1.22 7.12
C ASP A 306 -13.50 0.30 7.10
N CYS A 307 -14.43 0.51 6.15
CA CYS A 307 -15.59 -0.36 5.99
C CYS A 307 -15.19 -1.81 5.68
N SER A 308 -14.16 -2.02 4.84
CA SER A 308 -13.66 -3.37 4.54
C SER A 308 -13.00 -4.03 5.76
N VAL A 309 -12.19 -3.26 6.52
CA VAL A 309 -11.55 -3.72 7.77
C VAL A 309 -12.61 -4.12 8.78
N GLU A 310 -13.52 -3.21 9.13
CA GLU A 310 -14.58 -3.46 10.11
C GLU A 310 -15.49 -4.65 9.71
N THR A 311 -15.78 -4.79 8.41
CA THR A 311 -16.58 -5.92 7.90
C THR A 311 -15.86 -7.25 8.13
N LEU A 312 -14.56 -7.33 7.90
CA LEU A 312 -13.77 -8.54 8.14
C LEU A 312 -13.57 -8.81 9.65
N GLU A 313 -13.40 -7.77 10.45
CA GLU A 313 -13.37 -7.88 11.91
C GLU A 313 -14.68 -8.45 12.47
N MET A 314 -15.81 -7.95 11.97
CA MET A 314 -17.15 -8.49 12.33
C MET A 314 -17.29 -9.94 11.92
N LEU A 315 -16.86 -10.31 10.69
CA LEU A 315 -16.98 -11.67 10.17
C LEU A 315 -16.18 -12.68 10.98
N TYR A 316 -14.94 -12.34 11.33
CA TYR A 316 -14.00 -13.27 11.99
C TYR A 316 -13.90 -13.10 13.51
N GLY A 317 -14.40 -12.01 14.07
CA GLY A 317 -14.32 -11.72 15.51
C GLY A 317 -12.89 -11.43 15.97
N ILE A 318 -12.11 -10.72 15.18
CA ILE A 318 -10.71 -10.35 15.43
C ILE A 318 -10.53 -8.84 15.32
N ASN A 319 -9.38 -8.35 15.78
CA ASN A 319 -8.90 -7.01 15.43
C ASN A 319 -7.89 -7.13 14.29
N ILE A 320 -7.93 -6.18 13.34
CA ILE A 320 -6.95 -5.99 12.29
C ILE A 320 -6.09 -4.80 12.69
N ASP A 321 -4.78 -5.03 12.86
CA ASP A 321 -3.86 -4.01 13.38
C ASP A 321 -3.57 -2.94 12.32
N TYR A 322 -3.39 -3.37 11.07
CA TYR A 322 -3.03 -2.50 9.94
C TYR A 322 -3.64 -3.00 8.66
N TYR A 323 -3.68 -2.11 7.66
CA TYR A 323 -4.02 -2.51 6.30
C TYR A 323 -2.96 -2.07 5.29
N ILE A 324 -2.94 -2.76 4.15
CA ILE A 324 -2.19 -2.40 2.95
C ILE A 324 -3.16 -2.45 1.78
N LYS A 325 -3.40 -1.30 1.14
CA LYS A 325 -4.25 -1.17 -0.04
C LYS A 325 -3.39 -0.91 -1.27
N LEU A 326 -3.56 -1.74 -2.30
CA LEU A 326 -2.80 -1.72 -3.55
C LEU A 326 -3.73 -1.61 -4.75
N ASN A 327 -3.27 -0.93 -5.80
CA ASN A 327 -3.86 -1.00 -7.13
C ASN A 327 -2.99 -1.86 -8.07
N PHE A 328 -3.40 -2.04 -9.32
CA PHE A 328 -2.64 -2.83 -10.30
C PHE A 328 -1.25 -2.29 -10.56
N THR A 329 -1.13 -0.97 -10.75
CA THR A 329 0.16 -0.32 -10.99
C THR A 329 1.12 -0.55 -9.82
N GLY A 330 0.63 -0.38 -8.60
CA GLY A 330 1.39 -0.62 -7.38
C GLY A 330 1.84 -2.06 -7.22
N PHE A 331 0.93 -2.98 -7.43
CA PHE A 331 1.23 -4.41 -7.38
C PHE A 331 2.36 -4.80 -8.35
N LYS A 332 2.27 -4.37 -9.62
CA LYS A 332 3.31 -4.64 -10.62
C LYS A 332 4.65 -4.02 -10.21
N SER A 333 4.63 -2.75 -9.82
CA SER A 333 5.85 -2.02 -9.44
C SER A 333 6.58 -2.68 -8.27
N ILE A 334 5.86 -3.17 -7.26
CA ILE A 334 6.46 -3.89 -6.13
C ILE A 334 7.19 -5.16 -6.61
N ILE A 335 6.54 -5.98 -7.43
CA ILE A 335 7.11 -7.22 -7.93
C ILE A 335 8.33 -6.96 -8.83
N ASP A 336 8.25 -5.95 -9.70
CA ASP A 336 9.35 -5.57 -10.58
C ASP A 336 10.56 -5.05 -9.81
N SER A 337 10.33 -4.29 -8.72
CA SER A 337 11.42 -3.81 -7.84
C SER A 337 12.11 -4.95 -7.07
N LEU A 338 11.41 -6.05 -6.88
CA LEU A 338 11.98 -7.30 -6.35
C LEU A 338 12.69 -8.14 -7.42
N HIS A 339 12.80 -7.65 -8.66
CA HIS A 339 13.29 -8.40 -9.82
C HIS A 339 12.52 -9.70 -10.07
N GLY A 340 11.20 -9.63 -9.92
CA GLY A 340 10.29 -10.76 -10.05
C GLY A 340 10.23 -11.64 -8.81
N VAL A 341 9.25 -12.54 -8.83
CA VAL A 341 9.00 -13.51 -7.74
C VAL A 341 8.78 -14.92 -8.30
N ASP A 342 9.16 -15.92 -7.52
CA ASP A 342 8.97 -17.34 -7.90
C ASP A 342 7.66 -17.85 -7.27
N VAL A 343 6.61 -17.92 -8.07
CA VAL A 343 5.26 -18.31 -7.65
C VAL A 343 5.00 -19.77 -7.97
N TYR A 344 4.48 -20.52 -7.00
CA TYR A 344 4.06 -21.89 -7.21
C TYR A 344 2.63 -21.93 -7.78
N SER A 345 2.46 -22.55 -8.94
CA SER A 345 1.15 -22.83 -9.54
C SER A 345 0.72 -24.27 -9.25
N GLU A 346 -0.50 -24.45 -8.74
CA GLU A 346 -1.09 -25.79 -8.55
C GLU A 346 -1.34 -26.51 -9.88
N PHE A 347 -1.59 -25.75 -10.96
CA PHE A 347 -1.99 -26.27 -12.27
C PHE A 347 -1.14 -25.66 -13.38
N GLU A 348 -1.00 -26.41 -14.46
CA GLU A 348 -0.58 -25.86 -15.75
C GLU A 348 -1.79 -25.24 -16.44
N PHE A 349 -1.68 -23.99 -16.93
CA PHE A 349 -2.75 -23.33 -17.66
C PHE A 349 -2.25 -22.20 -18.56
N THR A 350 -3.07 -21.86 -19.55
CA THR A 350 -2.89 -20.64 -20.36
C THR A 350 -3.99 -19.66 -19.99
N SER A 351 -3.62 -18.42 -19.71
CA SER A 351 -4.58 -17.40 -19.31
C SER A 351 -5.63 -17.16 -20.39
N GLN A 352 -6.91 -17.14 -19.95
CA GLN A 352 -8.04 -16.77 -20.79
C GLN A 352 -8.37 -15.27 -20.68
N ASN A 353 -7.91 -14.61 -19.62
CA ASN A 353 -8.09 -13.17 -19.44
C ASN A 353 -7.17 -12.35 -20.33
N VAL A 354 -5.89 -12.76 -20.45
CA VAL A 354 -4.86 -12.05 -21.20
C VAL A 354 -4.10 -13.05 -22.07
N LYS A 355 -4.14 -12.85 -23.39
CA LYS A 355 -3.46 -13.75 -24.34
C LYS A 355 -1.94 -13.68 -24.20
N GLY A 356 -1.27 -14.81 -24.40
CA GLY A 356 0.19 -14.90 -24.44
C GLY A 356 0.85 -15.33 -23.13
N TYR A 357 0.09 -15.52 -22.07
CA TYR A 357 0.61 -16.00 -20.77
C TYR A 357 0.28 -17.47 -20.58
N HIS A 358 1.33 -18.27 -20.37
CA HIS A 358 1.26 -19.69 -20.06
C HIS A 358 2.04 -19.96 -18.77
N PHE A 359 1.44 -20.69 -17.85
CA PHE A 359 2.02 -21.02 -16.55
C PHE A 359 2.10 -22.53 -16.41
N VAL A 360 3.26 -23.04 -16.01
CA VAL A 360 3.46 -24.48 -15.79
C VAL A 360 3.07 -24.87 -14.36
N GLN A 361 2.68 -26.12 -14.14
CA GLN A 361 2.55 -26.64 -12.78
C GLN A 361 3.91 -26.61 -12.07
N GLY A 362 3.97 -26.06 -10.85
CA GLY A 362 5.22 -25.84 -10.12
C GLY A 362 5.63 -24.38 -10.10
N TYR A 363 6.92 -24.12 -9.91
CA TYR A 363 7.43 -22.74 -9.80
C TYR A 363 7.56 -22.06 -11.15
N ASN A 364 7.04 -20.82 -11.22
CA ASN A 364 7.14 -19.90 -12.34
C ASN A 364 7.79 -18.62 -11.86
N HIS A 365 8.85 -18.16 -12.53
CA HIS A 365 9.39 -16.83 -12.30
C HIS A 365 8.52 -15.80 -13.00
N MET A 366 7.97 -14.85 -12.25
CA MET A 366 7.00 -13.87 -12.75
C MET A 366 7.49 -12.46 -12.47
N ASP A 367 7.47 -11.61 -13.51
CA ASP A 367 7.50 -10.17 -13.36
C ASP A 367 6.14 -9.63 -12.87
N GLY A 368 6.02 -8.31 -12.70
CA GLY A 368 4.79 -7.70 -12.20
C GLY A 368 3.57 -7.94 -13.08
N GLU A 369 3.74 -7.93 -14.42
CA GLU A 369 2.65 -8.16 -15.37
C GLU A 369 2.20 -9.63 -15.34
N ALA A 370 3.14 -10.58 -15.40
CA ALA A 370 2.83 -12.01 -15.34
C ALA A 370 2.14 -12.38 -14.01
N ALA A 371 2.62 -11.83 -12.90
CA ALA A 371 2.03 -12.06 -11.57
C ALA A 371 0.61 -11.47 -11.47
N LEU A 372 0.37 -10.30 -12.09
CA LEU A 372 -0.96 -9.72 -12.15
C LEU A 372 -1.91 -10.60 -12.97
N VAL A 373 -1.49 -11.06 -14.15
CA VAL A 373 -2.27 -11.97 -14.99
C VAL A 373 -2.57 -13.27 -14.25
N PHE A 374 -1.57 -13.86 -13.58
CA PHE A 374 -1.73 -15.08 -12.77
C PHE A 374 -2.74 -14.90 -11.63
N SER A 375 -2.64 -13.79 -10.89
CA SER A 375 -3.50 -13.48 -9.73
C SER A 375 -4.95 -13.14 -10.11
N ARG A 376 -5.22 -12.79 -11.37
CA ARG A 376 -6.56 -12.44 -11.88
C ARG A 376 -7.25 -13.56 -12.63
N GLU A 377 -6.53 -14.66 -12.94
CA GLU A 377 -7.09 -15.75 -13.74
C GLU A 377 -8.15 -16.53 -12.97
N ARG A 378 -9.30 -16.73 -13.58
CA ARG A 378 -10.44 -17.49 -13.06
C ARG A 378 -11.08 -18.42 -14.09
N TYR A 379 -11.05 -18.03 -15.36
CA TYR A 379 -11.78 -18.75 -16.42
C TYR A 379 -11.08 -20.05 -16.83
N SER A 380 -9.78 -20.17 -16.57
CA SER A 380 -9.01 -21.38 -16.83
C SER A 380 -9.26 -22.49 -15.81
N PHE A 381 -10.07 -22.26 -14.77
CA PHE A 381 -10.26 -23.22 -13.67
C PHE A 381 -11.73 -23.56 -13.44
N PRO A 382 -12.06 -24.84 -13.18
CA PRO A 382 -13.42 -25.25 -12.84
C PRO A 382 -13.98 -24.57 -11.58
N THR A 383 -13.10 -24.26 -10.61
CA THR A 383 -13.43 -23.61 -9.33
C THR A 383 -13.47 -22.09 -9.42
N GLY A 384 -13.12 -21.52 -10.59
CA GLY A 384 -13.26 -20.10 -10.89
C GLY A 384 -12.61 -19.19 -9.85
N ASP A 385 -13.44 -18.44 -9.14
CA ASP A 385 -13.03 -17.44 -8.16
C ASP A 385 -12.24 -18.02 -6.97
N ASN A 386 -12.56 -19.24 -6.55
CA ASN A 386 -11.83 -19.90 -5.46
C ASN A 386 -10.37 -20.15 -5.84
N GLN A 387 -10.09 -20.55 -7.11
CA GLN A 387 -8.70 -20.71 -7.57
C GLN A 387 -8.00 -19.38 -7.70
N ARG A 388 -8.71 -18.31 -8.13
CA ARG A 388 -8.16 -16.96 -8.15
C ARG A 388 -7.67 -16.54 -6.76
N GLY A 389 -8.45 -16.76 -5.70
CA GLY A 389 -8.03 -16.48 -4.33
C GLY A 389 -6.78 -17.26 -3.90
N LYS A 390 -6.65 -18.54 -4.28
CA LYS A 390 -5.44 -19.32 -4.04
C LYS A 390 -4.22 -18.77 -4.82
N ASN A 391 -4.42 -18.40 -6.08
CA ASN A 391 -3.38 -17.78 -6.90
C ASN A 391 -2.90 -16.45 -6.29
N GLN A 392 -3.82 -15.62 -5.77
CA GLN A 392 -3.48 -14.39 -5.06
C GLN A 392 -2.63 -14.66 -3.82
N MET A 393 -3.03 -15.63 -2.99
CA MET A 393 -2.22 -16.04 -1.82
C MET A 393 -0.85 -16.62 -2.23
N ALA A 394 -0.77 -17.34 -3.35
CA ALA A 394 0.51 -17.88 -3.84
C ALA A 394 1.49 -16.74 -4.23
N VAL A 395 0.99 -15.67 -4.86
CA VAL A 395 1.80 -14.48 -5.16
C VAL A 395 2.21 -13.76 -3.88
N VAL A 396 1.30 -13.53 -2.93
CA VAL A 396 1.62 -12.92 -1.63
C VAL A 396 2.68 -13.75 -0.89
N ASN A 397 2.55 -15.08 -0.88
CA ASN A 397 3.54 -15.99 -0.29
C ASN A 397 4.93 -15.79 -0.94
N ALA A 398 5.01 -15.71 -2.27
CA ALA A 398 6.26 -15.50 -2.99
C ALA A 398 6.88 -14.14 -2.66
N VAL A 399 6.07 -13.08 -2.61
CA VAL A 399 6.50 -11.72 -2.22
C VAL A 399 7.04 -11.73 -0.78
N VAL A 400 6.31 -12.29 0.18
CA VAL A 400 6.74 -12.36 1.58
C VAL A 400 8.06 -13.13 1.72
N LYS A 401 8.21 -14.28 1.06
CA LYS A 401 9.48 -15.04 1.06
C LYS A 401 10.64 -14.24 0.47
N LYS A 402 10.39 -13.50 -0.60
CA LYS A 402 11.40 -12.64 -1.24
C LYS A 402 11.82 -11.51 -0.30
N LEU A 403 10.85 -10.81 0.32
CA LEU A 403 11.09 -9.74 1.29
C LEU A 403 11.81 -10.22 2.54
N ALA A 404 11.53 -11.44 3.02
CA ALA A 404 12.20 -12.04 4.17
C ALA A 404 13.63 -12.50 3.86
N SER A 405 14.04 -12.53 2.58
CA SER A 405 15.36 -12.98 2.14
C SER A 405 16.42 -11.87 2.25
N SER A 406 17.71 -12.28 2.28
CA SER A 406 18.84 -11.34 2.25
C SER A 406 18.88 -10.47 0.97
N GLU A 407 18.11 -10.81 -0.04
CA GLU A 407 18.01 -10.07 -1.30
C GLU A 407 17.30 -8.73 -1.14
N LEU A 408 16.37 -8.62 -0.18
CA LEU A 408 15.77 -7.35 0.22
C LEU A 408 16.84 -6.29 0.55
N LEU A 409 17.93 -6.71 1.23
CA LEU A 409 19.01 -5.79 1.59
C LEU A 409 19.79 -5.26 0.38
N LYS A 410 19.76 -5.96 -0.76
CA LYS A 410 20.43 -5.53 -1.99
C LYS A 410 19.58 -4.55 -2.80
N ASN A 411 18.27 -4.74 -2.81
CA ASN A 411 17.31 -3.99 -3.64
C ASN A 411 16.41 -3.07 -2.81
N TYR A 412 16.78 -2.86 -1.56
CA TYR A 412 16.01 -2.17 -0.53
C TYR A 412 15.44 -0.80 -0.96
N THR A 413 16.23 -0.01 -1.68
CA THR A 413 15.82 1.33 -2.10
C THR A 413 14.81 1.32 -3.24
N GLU A 414 14.98 0.44 -4.22
CA GLU A 414 14.03 0.30 -5.33
C GLU A 414 12.69 -0.22 -4.82
N VAL A 415 12.72 -1.17 -3.90
CA VAL A 415 11.51 -1.69 -3.24
C VAL A 415 10.81 -0.58 -2.46
N LEU A 416 11.54 0.19 -1.66
CA LEU A 416 10.94 1.30 -0.90
C LEU A 416 10.33 2.38 -1.79
N ASP A 417 11.01 2.78 -2.85
CA ASP A 417 10.48 3.78 -3.79
C ASP A 417 9.20 3.27 -4.46
N SER A 418 9.16 2.00 -4.85
CA SER A 418 7.97 1.38 -5.44
C SER A 418 6.81 1.27 -4.47
N ILE A 419 7.09 0.84 -3.22
CA ILE A 419 6.09 0.74 -2.16
C ILE A 419 5.50 2.11 -1.85
N SER A 420 6.34 3.14 -1.72
CA SER A 420 5.94 4.46 -1.26
C SER A 420 4.95 5.18 -2.17
N SER A 421 5.01 4.95 -3.49
CA SER A 421 4.14 5.61 -4.47
C SER A 421 2.92 4.78 -4.87
N SER A 422 2.86 3.52 -4.43
CA SER A 422 2.03 2.48 -5.04
C SER A 422 1.05 1.83 -4.07
N MET A 423 1.10 2.20 -2.79
CA MET A 423 0.21 1.66 -1.76
C MET A 423 -0.28 2.75 -0.80
N VAL A 424 -1.38 2.47 -0.12
CA VAL A 424 -1.85 3.20 1.05
C VAL A 424 -1.84 2.25 2.24
N THR A 425 -1.31 2.69 3.36
CA THR A 425 -1.27 1.94 4.61
C THR A 425 -1.38 2.86 5.82
N ASP A 426 -1.97 2.37 6.89
CA ASP A 426 -1.98 3.02 8.21
C ASP A 426 -0.81 2.59 9.10
N MET A 427 0.07 1.70 8.59
CA MET A 427 1.27 1.27 9.29
C MET A 427 2.29 2.40 9.35
N SER A 428 2.72 2.76 10.55
CA SER A 428 3.74 3.79 10.75
C SER A 428 5.14 3.30 10.32
N MET A 429 6.04 4.28 10.07
CA MET A 429 7.45 3.99 9.81
C MET A 429 8.12 3.19 10.91
N ASP A 430 7.76 3.46 12.17
CA ASP A 430 8.35 2.81 13.33
C ASP A 430 7.95 1.34 13.40
N GLU A 431 6.73 1.00 13.01
CA GLU A 431 6.23 -0.37 12.97
C GLU A 431 6.84 -1.18 11.85
N ILE A 432 6.97 -0.60 10.66
CA ILE A 432 7.67 -1.25 9.54
C ILE A 432 9.14 -1.50 9.94
N ALA A 433 9.81 -0.50 10.51
CA ALA A 433 11.19 -0.63 10.99
C ALA A 433 11.33 -1.72 12.06
N ARG A 434 10.33 -1.84 12.95
CA ARG A 434 10.31 -2.90 13.97
C ARG A 434 10.22 -4.29 13.35
N LEU A 435 9.35 -4.48 12.37
CA LEU A 435 9.23 -5.79 11.68
C LEU A 435 10.51 -6.15 10.94
N VAL A 436 11.14 -5.17 10.28
CA VAL A 436 12.45 -5.34 9.62
C VAL A 436 13.54 -5.69 10.63
N ASP A 437 13.58 -5.01 11.78
CA ASP A 437 14.55 -5.28 12.86
C ASP A 437 14.39 -6.71 13.43
N ILE A 438 13.14 -7.13 13.66
CA ILE A 438 12.84 -8.51 14.10
C ILE A 438 13.36 -9.51 13.08
N GLN A 439 13.09 -9.30 11.79
CA GLN A 439 13.54 -10.21 10.73
C GLN A 439 15.08 -10.29 10.68
N LEU A 440 15.77 -9.13 10.74
CA LEU A 440 17.23 -9.08 10.71
C LEU A 440 17.88 -9.72 11.94
N LYS A 441 17.33 -9.51 13.13
CA LYS A 441 17.87 -10.05 14.39
C LYS A 441 17.59 -11.53 14.56
N LYS A 442 16.36 -11.96 14.27
CA LYS A 442 15.94 -13.35 14.50
C LYS A 442 16.18 -14.25 13.28
N ASN A 443 16.38 -13.67 12.08
CA ASN A 443 16.50 -14.40 10.81
C ASN A 443 15.43 -15.51 10.68
N ILE A 444 14.16 -15.10 10.88
CA ILE A 444 13.04 -16.04 10.94
C ILE A 444 12.86 -16.72 9.58
N SER A 445 12.79 -18.03 9.59
CA SER A 445 12.34 -18.82 8.44
C SER A 445 10.82 -18.99 8.55
N TRP A 446 10.08 -18.22 7.76
CA TRP A 446 8.63 -18.19 7.84
C TRP A 446 8.00 -19.44 7.24
N ASP A 447 7.15 -20.09 8.04
CA ASP A 447 6.23 -21.13 7.61
C ASP A 447 4.89 -20.48 7.24
N ILE A 448 4.61 -20.37 5.92
CA ILE A 448 3.48 -19.63 5.39
C ILE A 448 2.35 -20.58 5.05
N ILE A 449 1.25 -20.48 5.79
CA ILE A 449 0.06 -21.29 5.66
C ILE A 449 -1.01 -20.50 4.90
N GLN A 450 -1.68 -21.13 3.96
CA GLN A 450 -2.71 -20.54 3.13
C GLN A 450 -4.05 -21.21 3.39
N PHE A 451 -5.07 -20.43 3.72
CA PHE A 451 -6.42 -20.91 3.91
C PHE A 451 -7.41 -20.00 3.16
N ALA A 452 -8.28 -20.57 2.36
CA ALA A 452 -9.35 -19.84 1.68
C ALA A 452 -10.70 -20.29 2.23
N VAL A 453 -11.51 -19.34 2.68
CA VAL A 453 -12.89 -19.68 3.01
C VAL A 453 -13.69 -19.92 1.71
N THR A 454 -14.69 -20.76 1.79
CA THR A 454 -15.55 -21.18 0.68
C THR A 454 -17.00 -20.95 1.00
N GLY A 455 -17.86 -21.10 0.01
CA GLY A 455 -19.30 -20.94 0.16
C GLY A 455 -20.05 -21.56 -1.00
N SER A 456 -21.37 -21.43 -0.97
CA SER A 456 -22.27 -21.88 -2.03
C SER A 456 -22.70 -20.71 -2.93
N ASN A 457 -22.95 -21.02 -4.20
CA ASN A 457 -23.44 -20.03 -5.16
C ASN A 457 -24.89 -19.62 -4.83
N GLY A 458 -25.17 -18.33 -4.83
CA GLY A 458 -26.48 -17.74 -4.65
C GLY A 458 -26.80 -16.68 -5.71
N ASN A 459 -28.06 -16.32 -5.82
CA ASN A 459 -28.52 -15.18 -6.60
C ASN A 459 -29.50 -14.39 -5.74
N LEU A 460 -28.98 -13.38 -5.02
CA LEU A 460 -29.69 -12.66 -3.96
C LEU A 460 -29.57 -11.14 -4.14
N PRO A 461 -30.54 -10.36 -3.62
CA PRO A 461 -30.39 -8.92 -3.54
C PRO A 461 -29.32 -8.54 -2.52
N CYS A 462 -28.64 -7.43 -2.76
CA CYS A 462 -27.61 -6.87 -1.89
C CYS A 462 -28.05 -5.53 -1.33
N TYR A 463 -27.38 -5.06 -0.27
CA TYR A 463 -27.61 -3.72 0.26
C TYR A 463 -27.44 -2.63 -0.81
N SER A 464 -26.35 -2.70 -1.58
CA SER A 464 -26.02 -1.77 -2.66
C SER A 464 -26.80 -2.00 -3.97
N LEU A 465 -27.43 -3.17 -4.12
CA LEU A 465 -28.08 -3.61 -5.36
C LEU A 465 -29.31 -4.48 -5.03
N LYS A 466 -30.51 -3.89 -5.14
CA LYS A 466 -31.74 -4.55 -4.70
C LYS A 466 -32.24 -5.62 -5.68
N SER A 467 -31.74 -5.67 -6.91
CA SER A 467 -32.01 -6.79 -7.82
C SER A 467 -31.17 -8.02 -7.46
N PRO A 468 -31.70 -9.26 -7.65
CA PRO A 468 -30.89 -10.45 -7.44
C PRO A 468 -29.67 -10.48 -8.34
N ASN A 469 -28.52 -10.72 -7.75
CA ASN A 469 -27.26 -10.88 -8.47
C ASN A 469 -26.42 -11.99 -7.83
N TYR A 470 -25.38 -12.44 -8.54
CA TYR A 470 -24.53 -13.50 -8.06
C TYR A 470 -23.85 -13.10 -6.74
N VAL A 471 -23.93 -14.01 -5.76
CA VAL A 471 -23.26 -13.91 -4.46
C VAL A 471 -22.67 -15.26 -4.07
N MET A 472 -21.68 -15.27 -3.20
CA MET A 472 -21.19 -16.47 -2.54
C MET A 472 -21.69 -16.48 -1.10
N ILE A 473 -22.63 -17.37 -0.79
CA ILE A 473 -23.18 -17.55 0.55
C ILE A 473 -22.12 -18.27 1.39
N PRO A 474 -21.68 -17.69 2.53
CA PRO A 474 -20.68 -18.29 3.40
C PRO A 474 -20.99 -19.72 3.80
N ASP A 475 -19.96 -20.56 3.89
CA ASP A 475 -20.03 -21.84 4.61
C ASP A 475 -19.62 -21.56 6.06
N ASP A 476 -20.59 -21.59 6.97
CA ASP A 476 -20.37 -21.27 8.37
C ASP A 476 -19.32 -22.18 9.03
N ALA A 477 -19.25 -23.47 8.63
CA ALA A 477 -18.27 -24.39 9.18
C ALA A 477 -16.84 -23.98 8.78
N VAL A 478 -16.66 -23.54 7.53
CA VAL A 478 -15.36 -23.07 7.04
C VAL A 478 -14.98 -21.72 7.65
N VAL A 479 -15.96 -20.84 7.89
CA VAL A 479 -15.74 -19.57 8.61
C VAL A 479 -15.30 -19.83 10.05
N GLU A 480 -15.96 -20.75 10.78
CA GLU A 480 -15.57 -21.12 12.14
C GLU A 480 -14.19 -21.80 12.19
N GLN A 481 -13.82 -22.55 11.16
CA GLN A 481 -12.46 -23.09 11.03
C GLN A 481 -11.43 -21.97 10.84
N ALA A 482 -11.73 -20.96 10.01
CA ALA A 482 -10.88 -19.78 9.85
C ALA A 482 -10.67 -19.02 11.18
N LYS A 483 -11.75 -18.78 11.96
CA LYS A 483 -11.68 -18.20 13.30
C LYS A 483 -10.81 -19.02 14.22
N THR A 484 -10.90 -20.34 14.16
CA THR A 484 -10.06 -21.26 14.96
C THR A 484 -8.58 -21.11 14.62
N TYR A 485 -8.25 -21.00 13.32
CA TYR A 485 -6.85 -20.81 12.89
C TYR A 485 -6.30 -19.44 13.31
N LEU A 486 -7.09 -18.38 13.13
CA LEU A 486 -6.72 -17.03 13.59
C LEU A 486 -6.46 -17.02 15.10
N LYS A 487 -7.38 -17.62 15.89
CA LYS A 487 -7.21 -17.74 17.34
C LYS A 487 -5.94 -18.50 17.72
N LYS A 488 -5.65 -19.64 17.09
CA LYS A 488 -4.43 -20.41 17.36
C LYS A 488 -3.16 -19.59 17.15
N ILE A 489 -3.07 -18.84 16.03
CA ILE A 489 -1.92 -17.96 15.76
C ILE A 489 -1.78 -16.89 16.85
N HIS A 490 -2.89 -16.26 17.27
CA HIS A 490 -2.87 -15.25 18.33
C HIS A 490 -2.48 -15.85 19.70
N ASP A 491 -2.88 -17.09 19.98
CA ASP A 491 -2.52 -17.80 21.20
C ASP A 491 -1.09 -18.38 21.17
N ASN A 492 -0.26 -18.03 20.17
CA ASN A 492 1.09 -18.59 19.94
C ASN A 492 1.09 -20.10 19.69
N GLU A 493 0.01 -20.66 19.21
CA GLU A 493 -0.10 -22.05 18.79
C GLU A 493 0.20 -22.20 17.29
N ARG A 494 0.82 -23.30 16.91
CA ARG A 494 1.04 -23.56 15.47
C ARG A 494 -0.24 -24.06 14.81
N VAL A 495 -0.53 -23.48 13.65
CA VAL A 495 -1.60 -23.94 12.76
C VAL A 495 -1.05 -25.01 11.83
N VAL A 496 -1.80 -26.10 11.70
CA VAL A 496 -1.57 -27.16 10.71
C VAL A 496 -2.89 -27.32 9.95
N ILE A 497 -2.85 -27.21 8.62
CA ILE A 497 -3.98 -27.47 7.76
C ILE A 497 -3.86 -28.93 7.30
N GLU A 498 -4.86 -29.74 7.61
CA GLU A 498 -4.94 -31.15 7.22
C GLU A 498 -5.42 -31.30 5.77
#